data_c520a22d9e67e19c7376de26fcd9ce45
#
_entry.id   c520a22d9e67e19c7376de26fcd9ce45
#
_cell.length_a   1.000
_cell.length_b   1.000
_cell.length_c   1.000
_cell.angle_alpha   90.00
_cell.angle_beta   90.00
_cell.angle_gamma   90.00
#
_symmetry.space_group_name_H-M   'P 1'
#
loop_
_entity.id
_entity.type
_entity.pdbx_description
1 polymer ?
#
loop_
_entity_poly.entity_id
_entity_poly.type
_entity_poly.pdbx_seq_one_letter_code
_entity_poly.pdbx_strand_id
1 'polypeptide(L)'
;AFAAQNAKLVLVARGEAALNTIAEELRTRCEVLTVVMDVADNQACLALLEKAESAFGAVHVVINNAGMHSRGDLENITPLEVVAMVDINMRAPLLLSCAALPYLRRAGSGAIVNIGSLAGRAPLQGAATYSATKAGLRAFSHALADELRDSGIVVGVVSPGPIDTGFIMDEIDAVEDIVFSQPMSSAEQVAEA
;
A
#
# COMPACT_ATOMS: atom_id res chain seq x y z
N ALA A 1 -11.51 -2.82 9.13
CA ALA A 1 -12.55 -2.53 8.13
C ALA A 1 -12.99 -3.80 7.39
N PHE A 2 -12.23 -4.39 6.45
CA PHE A 2 -12.65 -5.52 5.58
C PHE A 2 -13.06 -6.79 6.32
N ALA A 3 -12.36 -7.18 7.41
CA ALA A 3 -12.74 -8.33 8.23
C ALA A 3 -14.15 -8.18 8.84
N ALA A 4 -14.56 -6.97 9.19
CA ALA A 4 -15.90 -6.69 9.69
C ALA A 4 -17.01 -6.82 8.62
N GLN A 5 -16.62 -6.89 7.35
CA GLN A 5 -17.51 -7.12 6.20
C GLN A 5 -17.44 -8.57 5.70
N ASN A 6 -16.88 -9.51 6.47
CA ASN A 6 -16.68 -10.91 6.12
C ASN A 6 -15.86 -11.11 4.83
N ALA A 7 -14.98 -10.19 4.47
CA ALA A 7 -14.08 -10.36 3.34
C ALA A 7 -13.06 -11.47 3.63
N LYS A 8 -12.74 -12.27 2.61
CA LYS A 8 -11.61 -13.19 2.66
C LYS A 8 -10.33 -12.40 2.44
N LEU A 9 -9.35 -12.55 3.31
CA LEU A 9 -8.17 -11.69 3.35
C LEU A 9 -6.89 -12.44 2.98
N VAL A 10 -6.11 -11.86 2.08
CA VAL A 10 -4.72 -12.22 1.87
C VAL A 10 -3.85 -11.15 2.50
N LEU A 11 -3.18 -11.50 3.59
CA LEU A 11 -2.28 -10.60 4.31
C LEU A 11 -0.85 -10.83 3.87
N VAL A 12 -0.15 -9.76 3.53
CA VAL A 12 1.20 -9.80 2.99
C VAL A 12 2.13 -8.92 3.82
N ALA A 13 3.22 -9.48 4.30
CA ALA A 13 4.29 -8.74 4.99
C ALA A 13 5.59 -9.52 4.96
N ARG A 14 6.72 -8.85 5.26
CA ARG A 14 8.04 -9.48 5.41
C ARG A 14 8.20 -10.18 6.77
N GLY A 15 7.61 -9.60 7.81
CA GLY A 15 7.72 -10.06 9.19
C GLY A 15 6.72 -11.15 9.51
N GLU A 16 7.13 -12.42 9.49
CA GLU A 16 6.27 -13.57 9.70
C GLU A 16 5.56 -13.57 11.06
N ALA A 17 6.27 -13.23 12.15
CA ALA A 17 5.71 -13.26 13.49
C ALA A 17 4.55 -12.26 13.64
N ALA A 18 4.77 -11.00 13.25
CA ALA A 18 3.73 -9.96 13.30
C ALA A 18 2.55 -10.29 12.37
N LEU A 19 2.84 -10.82 11.17
CA LEU A 19 1.82 -11.21 10.20
C LEU A 19 0.93 -12.33 10.77
N ASN A 20 1.52 -13.34 11.43
CA ASN A 20 0.77 -14.44 12.02
C ASN A 20 -0.06 -13.98 13.24
N THR A 21 0.47 -13.08 14.07
CA THR A 21 -0.30 -12.51 15.20
C THR A 21 -1.58 -11.83 14.72
N ILE A 22 -1.49 -10.97 13.73
CA ILE A 22 -2.66 -10.28 13.15
C ILE A 22 -3.60 -11.30 12.48
N ALA A 23 -3.06 -12.30 11.78
CA ALA A 23 -3.87 -13.32 11.12
C ALA A 23 -4.67 -14.16 12.13
N GLU A 24 -4.09 -14.54 13.28
CA GLU A 24 -4.79 -15.27 14.33
C GLU A 24 -5.98 -14.49 14.89
N GLU A 25 -5.81 -13.20 15.14
CA GLU A 25 -6.90 -12.32 15.55
C GLU A 25 -8.02 -12.27 14.50
N LEU A 26 -7.67 -12.04 13.23
CA LEU A 26 -8.64 -11.87 12.15
C LEU A 26 -9.36 -13.17 11.76
N ARG A 27 -8.72 -14.34 11.93
CA ARG A 27 -9.34 -15.67 11.70
C ARG A 27 -10.55 -15.94 12.59
N THR A 28 -10.70 -15.20 13.67
CA THR A 28 -11.93 -15.27 14.50
C THR A 28 -13.15 -14.66 13.81
N ARG A 29 -12.94 -13.89 12.72
CA ARG A 29 -13.96 -13.10 12.02
C ARG A 29 -14.11 -13.44 10.55
N CYS A 30 -13.04 -13.87 9.88
CA CYS A 30 -13.05 -14.14 8.44
C CYS A 30 -11.95 -15.14 8.03
N GLU A 31 -12.01 -15.62 6.78
CA GLU A 31 -10.95 -16.45 6.22
C GLU A 31 -9.70 -15.61 5.93
N VAL A 32 -8.52 -16.08 6.39
CA VAL A 32 -7.25 -15.38 6.24
C VAL A 32 -6.16 -16.30 5.72
N LEU A 33 -5.57 -15.92 4.60
CA LEU A 33 -4.33 -16.46 4.05
C LEU A 33 -3.18 -15.50 4.38
N THR A 34 -2.08 -15.99 4.92
CA THR A 34 -0.85 -15.22 5.11
C THR A 34 0.19 -15.57 4.04
N VAL A 35 0.85 -14.56 3.48
CA VAL A 35 1.94 -14.72 2.54
C VAL A 35 3.14 -13.88 3.01
N VAL A 36 4.20 -14.56 3.48
CA VAL A 36 5.45 -13.90 3.85
C VAL A 36 6.23 -13.63 2.57
N MET A 37 6.40 -12.36 2.21
CA MET A 37 7.16 -11.94 1.03
C MET A 37 7.59 -10.47 1.13
N ASP A 38 8.59 -10.11 0.33
CA ASP A 38 8.94 -8.73 0.07
C ASP A 38 8.29 -8.27 -1.25
N VAL A 39 7.60 -7.14 -1.25
CA VAL A 39 7.02 -6.55 -2.47
C VAL A 39 8.09 -6.01 -3.43
N ALA A 40 9.35 -5.93 -2.99
CA ALA A 40 10.49 -5.67 -3.87
C ALA A 40 10.79 -6.85 -4.81
N ASP A 41 10.32 -8.06 -4.51
CA ASP A 41 10.44 -9.24 -5.36
C ASP A 41 9.30 -9.29 -6.41
N ASN A 42 9.65 -9.06 -7.66
CA ASN A 42 8.69 -9.07 -8.77
C ASN A 42 8.00 -10.43 -8.95
N GLN A 43 8.75 -11.53 -8.82
CA GLN A 43 8.19 -12.86 -9.02
C GLN A 43 7.22 -13.22 -7.89
N ALA A 44 7.56 -12.87 -6.65
CA ALA A 44 6.67 -13.05 -5.53
C ALA A 44 5.37 -12.23 -5.69
N CYS A 45 5.46 -10.99 -6.19
CA CYS A 45 4.28 -10.15 -6.48
C CYS A 45 3.36 -10.80 -7.54
N LEU A 46 3.92 -11.35 -8.61
CA LEU A 46 3.13 -12.02 -9.65
C LEU A 46 2.47 -13.30 -9.12
N ALA A 47 3.23 -14.12 -8.36
CA ALA A 47 2.72 -15.36 -7.77
C ALA A 47 1.66 -15.11 -6.68
N LEU A 48 1.64 -13.93 -6.04
CA LEU A 48 0.68 -13.57 -5.00
C LEU A 48 -0.77 -13.65 -5.50
N LEU A 49 -1.03 -13.11 -6.69
CA LEU A 49 -2.38 -13.04 -7.25
C LEU A 49 -2.92 -14.44 -7.60
N GLU A 50 -2.07 -15.31 -8.10
CA GLU A 50 -2.42 -16.71 -8.36
C GLU A 50 -2.73 -17.46 -7.06
N LYS A 51 -1.92 -17.25 -6.01
CA LYS A 51 -2.18 -17.82 -4.68
C LYS A 51 -3.51 -17.34 -4.10
N ALA A 52 -3.81 -16.04 -4.24
CA ALA A 52 -5.06 -15.47 -3.76
C ALA A 52 -6.28 -16.06 -4.49
N GLU A 53 -6.23 -16.14 -5.82
CA GLU A 53 -7.30 -16.72 -6.62
C GLU A 53 -7.47 -18.23 -6.32
N SER A 54 -6.36 -18.98 -6.19
CA SER A 54 -6.42 -20.41 -5.86
C SER A 54 -7.02 -20.68 -4.49
N ALA A 55 -6.74 -19.80 -3.51
CA ALA A 55 -7.26 -19.96 -2.15
C ALA A 55 -8.74 -19.59 -2.02
N PHE A 56 -9.17 -18.55 -2.71
CA PHE A 56 -10.48 -17.93 -2.47
C PHE A 56 -11.41 -17.88 -3.69
N GLY A 57 -10.94 -18.36 -4.84
CA GLY A 57 -11.71 -18.47 -6.09
C GLY A 57 -11.73 -17.21 -6.94
N ALA A 58 -11.48 -16.04 -6.37
CA ALA A 58 -11.43 -14.75 -7.07
C ALA A 58 -10.62 -13.71 -6.32
N VAL A 59 -10.16 -12.69 -7.05
CA VAL A 59 -9.57 -11.46 -6.48
C VAL A 59 -10.46 -10.29 -6.84
N HIS A 60 -11.03 -9.61 -5.85
CA HIS A 60 -11.92 -8.47 -6.04
C HIS A 60 -11.27 -7.14 -5.67
N VAL A 61 -10.33 -7.14 -4.70
CA VAL A 61 -9.72 -5.91 -4.21
C VAL A 61 -8.23 -6.12 -4.03
N VAL A 62 -7.45 -5.16 -4.52
CA VAL A 62 -6.00 -5.06 -4.26
C VAL A 62 -5.73 -3.76 -3.53
N ILE A 63 -5.08 -3.85 -2.35
CA ILE A 63 -4.68 -2.69 -1.56
C ILE A 63 -3.17 -2.62 -1.53
N ASN A 64 -2.60 -1.67 -2.24
CA ASN A 64 -1.18 -1.37 -2.25
C ASN A 64 -0.85 -0.46 -1.05
N ASN A 65 -0.66 -1.08 0.11
CA ASN A 65 -0.39 -0.39 1.37
C ASN A 65 1.09 -0.38 1.74
N ALA A 66 1.87 -1.37 1.30
CA ALA A 66 3.30 -1.45 1.61
C ALA A 66 4.01 -0.14 1.22
N GLY A 67 4.88 0.34 2.12
CA GLY A 67 5.62 1.57 1.91
C GLY A 67 6.81 1.68 2.85
N MET A 68 7.76 2.52 2.47
CA MET A 68 8.90 2.89 3.30
C MET A 68 9.27 4.35 3.10
N HIS A 69 9.95 4.92 4.09
CA HIS A 69 10.50 6.26 4.02
C HIS A 69 11.88 6.27 4.69
N SER A 70 12.93 6.57 3.93
CA SER A 70 14.23 6.97 4.49
C SER A 70 14.20 8.50 4.59
N ARG A 71 14.21 9.00 5.81
CA ARG A 71 14.05 10.43 6.12
C ARG A 71 15.38 11.16 6.07
N GLY A 72 15.34 12.44 5.78
CA GLY A 72 16.49 13.35 5.77
C GLY A 72 16.79 13.92 4.38
N ASP A 73 17.72 14.88 4.36
CA ASP A 73 18.18 15.50 3.13
C ASP A 73 18.84 14.45 2.23
N LEU A 74 18.66 14.60 0.92
CA LEU A 74 19.08 13.59 -0.07
C LEU A 74 20.57 13.25 0.00
N GLU A 75 21.40 14.19 0.40
CA GLU A 75 22.86 13.98 0.57
C GLU A 75 23.21 13.01 1.72
N ASN A 76 22.29 12.81 2.67
CA ASN A 76 22.43 11.93 3.81
C ASN A 76 21.79 10.55 3.60
N ILE A 77 21.09 10.35 2.46
CA ILE A 77 20.41 9.10 2.10
C ILE A 77 21.28 8.35 1.09
N THR A 78 21.50 7.06 1.32
CA THR A 78 22.29 6.25 0.40
C THR A 78 21.55 6.02 -0.93
N PRO A 79 22.27 5.88 -2.06
CA PRO A 79 21.64 5.56 -3.34
C PRO A 79 20.78 4.29 -3.31
N LEU A 80 21.13 3.30 -2.49
CA LEU A 80 20.34 2.06 -2.34
C LEU A 80 19.03 2.29 -1.61
N GLU A 81 18.98 3.18 -0.63
CA GLU A 81 17.72 3.57 0.03
C GLU A 81 16.80 4.33 -0.92
N VAL A 82 17.37 5.18 -1.80
CA VAL A 82 16.60 5.86 -2.85
C VAL A 82 15.94 4.83 -3.78
N VAL A 83 16.70 3.83 -4.25
CA VAL A 83 16.19 2.76 -5.10
C VAL A 83 15.13 1.94 -4.37
N ALA A 84 15.36 1.57 -3.11
CA ALA A 84 14.40 0.81 -2.31
C ALA A 84 13.07 1.57 -2.12
N MET A 85 13.10 2.88 -1.89
CA MET A 85 11.87 3.70 -1.84
C MET A 85 11.10 3.67 -3.16
N VAL A 86 11.79 3.77 -4.30
CA VAL A 86 11.15 3.67 -5.62
C VAL A 86 10.55 2.29 -5.83
N ASP A 87 11.28 1.25 -5.49
CA ASP A 87 10.84 -0.14 -5.66
C ASP A 87 9.58 -0.45 -4.83
N ILE A 88 9.57 -0.07 -3.57
CA ILE A 88 8.47 -0.41 -2.67
C ILE A 88 7.27 0.53 -2.86
N ASN A 89 7.51 1.86 -2.92
CA ASN A 89 6.42 2.83 -2.92
C ASN A 89 5.79 3.05 -4.30
N MET A 90 6.49 2.69 -5.39
CA MET A 90 6.03 2.99 -6.75
C MET A 90 6.04 1.76 -7.65
N ARG A 91 7.19 1.12 -7.89
CA ARG A 91 7.27 -0.03 -8.81
C ARG A 91 6.35 -1.17 -8.41
N ALA A 92 6.36 -1.59 -7.14
CA ALA A 92 5.53 -2.71 -6.67
C ALA A 92 4.01 -2.43 -6.81
N PRO A 93 3.47 -1.27 -6.39
CA PRO A 93 2.08 -0.91 -6.66
C PRO A 93 1.71 -0.89 -8.15
N LEU A 94 2.56 -0.37 -9.02
CA LEU A 94 2.31 -0.36 -10.47
C LEU A 94 2.27 -1.79 -11.02
N LEU A 95 3.24 -2.63 -10.64
CA LEU A 95 3.30 -4.04 -11.05
C LEU A 95 2.06 -4.81 -10.59
N LEU A 96 1.71 -4.71 -9.30
CA LEU A 96 0.55 -5.41 -8.75
C LEU A 96 -0.76 -4.91 -9.35
N SER A 97 -0.91 -3.61 -9.57
CA SER A 97 -2.09 -3.05 -10.23
C SER A 97 -2.25 -3.59 -11.65
N CYS A 98 -1.17 -3.59 -12.46
CA CYS A 98 -1.19 -4.14 -13.80
C CYS A 98 -1.51 -5.65 -13.80
N ALA A 99 -0.82 -6.42 -12.97
CA ALA A 99 -0.98 -7.87 -12.90
C ALA A 99 -2.37 -8.29 -12.36
N ALA A 100 -3.02 -7.44 -11.55
CA ALA A 100 -4.35 -7.72 -11.00
C ALA A 100 -5.48 -7.57 -12.02
N LEU A 101 -5.32 -6.78 -13.07
CA LEU A 101 -6.41 -6.49 -14.02
C LEU A 101 -7.10 -7.74 -14.61
N PRO A 102 -6.37 -8.78 -15.07
CA PRO A 102 -7.02 -10.00 -15.54
C PRO A 102 -7.87 -10.71 -14.47
N TYR A 103 -7.42 -10.70 -13.22
CA TYR A 103 -8.13 -11.32 -12.08
C TYR A 103 -9.41 -10.55 -11.74
N LEU A 104 -9.31 -9.22 -11.63
CA LEU A 104 -10.45 -8.34 -11.35
C LEU A 104 -11.51 -8.43 -12.47
N ARG A 105 -11.09 -8.52 -13.73
CA ARG A 105 -12.00 -8.71 -14.87
C ARG A 105 -12.72 -10.06 -14.83
N ARG A 106 -12.01 -11.15 -14.44
CA ARG A 106 -12.66 -12.47 -14.26
C ARG A 106 -13.67 -12.47 -13.11
N ALA A 107 -13.41 -11.68 -12.07
CA ALA A 107 -14.35 -11.50 -10.96
C ALA A 107 -15.61 -10.68 -11.35
N GLY A 108 -15.61 -10.02 -12.52
CA GLY A 108 -16.71 -9.20 -13.03
C GLY A 108 -16.72 -7.75 -12.55
N SER A 109 -16.09 -7.48 -11.43
CA SER A 109 -15.91 -6.13 -10.86
C SER A 109 -14.78 -6.15 -9.84
N GLY A 110 -14.24 -4.99 -9.48
CA GLY A 110 -13.20 -4.95 -8.46
C GLY A 110 -12.70 -3.56 -8.15
N ALA A 111 -11.70 -3.50 -7.24
CA ALA A 111 -11.07 -2.25 -6.87
C ALA A 111 -9.55 -2.39 -6.69
N ILE A 112 -8.83 -1.33 -7.02
CA ILE A 112 -7.43 -1.12 -6.70
C ILE A 112 -7.34 0.12 -5.83
N VAL A 113 -6.81 -0.03 -4.61
CA VAL A 113 -6.61 1.08 -3.68
C VAL A 113 -5.12 1.27 -3.44
N ASN A 114 -4.61 2.44 -3.77
CA ASN A 114 -3.22 2.82 -3.55
C ASN A 114 -3.11 3.74 -2.32
N ILE A 115 -2.21 3.41 -1.39
CA ILE A 115 -1.95 4.27 -0.24
C ILE A 115 -0.86 5.28 -0.62
N GLY A 116 -1.32 6.48 -0.93
CA GLY A 116 -0.52 7.65 -1.22
C GLY A 116 0.03 8.33 0.05
N SER A 117 0.16 9.63 -0.01
CA SER A 117 0.52 10.51 1.12
C SER A 117 0.20 11.96 0.74
N LEU A 118 -0.01 12.83 1.74
CA LEU A 118 -0.01 14.28 1.53
C LEU A 118 1.32 14.78 0.96
N ALA A 119 2.45 14.11 1.27
CA ALA A 119 3.77 14.41 0.69
C ALA A 119 3.80 14.23 -0.85
N GLY A 120 2.90 13.43 -1.43
CA GLY A 120 2.70 13.32 -2.87
C GLY A 120 1.87 14.46 -3.49
N ARG A 121 1.28 15.33 -2.65
CA ARG A 121 0.50 16.52 -3.06
C ARG A 121 1.25 17.82 -2.78
N ALA A 122 1.94 17.86 -1.64
CA ALA A 122 2.78 18.96 -1.19
C ALA A 122 4.14 18.38 -0.78
N PRO A 123 5.16 18.46 -1.64
CA PRO A 123 6.49 17.93 -1.35
C PRO A 123 7.10 18.57 -0.09
N LEU A 124 7.80 17.75 0.70
CA LEU A 124 8.42 18.17 1.95
C LEU A 124 9.95 18.15 1.81
N GLN A 125 10.64 19.08 2.48
CA GLN A 125 12.07 19.00 2.70
C GLN A 125 12.38 17.70 3.49
N GLY A 126 13.55 17.11 3.29
CA GLY A 126 13.90 15.83 3.91
C GLY A 126 13.11 14.62 3.40
N ALA A 127 12.26 14.78 2.38
CA ALA A 127 11.42 13.73 1.83
C ALA A 127 11.39 13.73 0.29
N ALA A 128 12.46 14.16 -0.38
CA ALA A 128 12.48 14.35 -1.84
C ALA A 128 12.07 13.08 -2.61
N THR A 129 12.75 11.95 -2.36
CA THR A 129 12.44 10.67 -3.02
C THR A 129 11.06 10.15 -2.62
N TYR A 130 10.73 10.19 -1.33
CA TYR A 130 9.43 9.76 -0.85
C TYR A 130 8.30 10.55 -1.52
N SER A 131 8.39 11.89 -1.53
CA SER A 131 7.42 12.76 -2.19
C SER A 131 7.27 12.45 -3.68
N ALA A 132 8.40 12.23 -4.37
CA ALA A 132 8.39 11.85 -5.79
C ALA A 132 7.66 10.52 -6.02
N THR A 133 7.92 9.48 -5.20
CA THR A 133 7.25 8.18 -5.32
C THR A 133 5.75 8.28 -5.08
N LYS A 134 5.33 9.03 -4.06
CA LYS A 134 3.91 9.20 -3.71
C LYS A 134 3.17 10.12 -4.69
N ALA A 135 3.84 11.11 -5.27
CA ALA A 135 3.29 11.91 -6.37
C ALA A 135 3.10 11.09 -7.65
N GLY A 136 4.10 10.26 -8.00
CA GLY A 136 4.01 9.34 -9.15
C GLY A 136 2.90 8.31 -8.98
N LEU A 137 2.78 7.70 -7.80
CA LEU A 137 1.71 6.74 -7.50
C LEU A 137 0.32 7.41 -7.60
N ARG A 138 0.20 8.65 -7.12
CA ARG A 138 -1.05 9.41 -7.23
C ARG A 138 -1.40 9.68 -8.70
N ALA A 139 -0.46 10.15 -9.50
CA ALA A 139 -0.66 10.41 -10.92
C ALA A 139 -1.07 9.13 -11.67
N PHE A 140 -0.37 8.02 -11.41
CA PHE A 140 -0.71 6.69 -11.95
C PHE A 140 -2.14 6.28 -11.59
N SER A 141 -2.54 6.44 -10.34
CA SER A 141 -3.88 6.03 -9.87
C SER A 141 -4.99 6.80 -10.59
N HIS A 142 -4.83 8.10 -10.79
CA HIS A 142 -5.82 8.90 -11.52
C HIS A 142 -5.88 8.51 -13.01
N ALA A 143 -4.74 8.35 -13.67
CA ALA A 143 -4.69 7.92 -15.07
C ALA A 143 -5.34 6.54 -15.25
N LEU A 144 -5.00 5.58 -14.40
CA LEU A 144 -5.57 4.24 -14.45
C LEU A 144 -7.08 4.23 -14.15
N ALA A 145 -7.56 5.09 -13.25
CA ALA A 145 -9.00 5.25 -13.00
C ALA A 145 -9.74 5.72 -14.25
N ASP A 146 -9.16 6.65 -15.00
CA ASP A 146 -9.72 7.12 -16.27
C ASP A 146 -9.72 6.04 -17.36
N GLU A 147 -8.64 5.25 -17.46
CA GLU A 147 -8.54 4.12 -18.41
C GLU A 147 -9.57 3.02 -18.10
N LEU A 148 -9.93 2.82 -16.85
CA LEU A 148 -10.82 1.75 -16.40
C LEU A 148 -12.27 2.19 -16.15
N ARG A 149 -12.63 3.42 -16.47
CA ARG A 149 -13.92 4.06 -16.15
C ARG A 149 -15.14 3.20 -16.47
N ASP A 150 -15.13 2.50 -17.60
CA ASP A 150 -16.25 1.70 -18.08
C ASP A 150 -16.04 0.19 -17.89
N SER A 151 -15.04 -0.21 -17.09
CA SER A 151 -14.63 -1.61 -16.95
C SER A 151 -15.26 -2.35 -15.76
N GLY A 152 -15.98 -1.65 -14.88
CA GLY A 152 -16.44 -2.18 -13.59
C GLY A 152 -15.32 -2.27 -12.53
N ILE A 153 -14.10 -1.80 -12.84
CA ILE A 153 -12.98 -1.76 -11.89
C ILE A 153 -12.78 -0.32 -11.43
N VAL A 154 -12.80 -0.12 -10.12
CA VAL A 154 -12.56 1.20 -9.50
C VAL A 154 -11.10 1.31 -9.08
N VAL A 155 -10.48 2.47 -9.35
CA VAL A 155 -9.13 2.76 -8.86
C VAL A 155 -9.18 4.00 -7.98
N GLY A 156 -8.68 3.87 -6.76
CA GLY A 156 -8.60 4.97 -5.80
C GLY A 156 -7.20 5.17 -5.23
N VAL A 157 -6.94 6.39 -4.77
CA VAL A 157 -5.76 6.73 -4.00
C VAL A 157 -6.13 7.46 -2.73
N VAL A 158 -5.79 6.88 -1.58
CA VAL A 158 -5.93 7.52 -0.27
C VAL A 158 -4.62 8.25 0.03
N SER A 159 -4.69 9.53 0.35
CA SER A 159 -3.50 10.36 0.61
C SER A 159 -3.54 10.87 2.05
N PRO A 160 -3.19 10.05 3.03
CA PRO A 160 -3.25 10.45 4.44
C PRO A 160 -2.17 11.48 4.79
N GLY A 161 -2.44 12.22 5.86
CA GLY A 161 -1.44 12.96 6.62
C GLY A 161 -0.63 12.03 7.53
N PRO A 162 -0.08 12.53 8.65
CA PRO A 162 0.60 11.70 9.62
C PRO A 162 -0.38 10.72 10.29
N ILE A 163 0.07 9.46 10.43
CA ILE A 163 -0.70 8.39 11.06
C ILE A 163 0.06 7.89 12.27
N ASP A 164 -0.63 7.62 13.39
CA ASP A 164 -0.07 7.14 14.66
C ASP A 164 0.33 5.66 14.60
N THR A 165 1.21 5.31 13.69
CA THR A 165 1.74 3.97 13.49
C THR A 165 3.27 3.96 13.63
N GLY A 166 3.87 2.78 13.76
CA GLY A 166 5.33 2.62 13.78
C GLY A 166 6.04 3.30 12.61
N PHE A 167 5.36 3.52 11.48
CA PHE A 167 5.92 4.26 10.34
C PHE A 167 6.34 5.71 10.68
N ILE A 168 5.70 6.34 11.66
CA ILE A 168 6.04 7.67 12.18
C ILE A 168 6.59 7.57 13.60
N MET A 169 5.94 6.78 14.47
CA MET A 169 6.25 6.75 15.89
C MET A 169 7.62 6.15 16.20
N ASP A 170 8.11 5.19 15.39
CA ASP A 170 9.42 4.57 15.58
C ASP A 170 10.58 5.52 15.19
N GLU A 171 10.28 6.55 14.41
CA GLU A 171 11.26 7.54 13.91
C GLU A 171 10.86 8.98 14.26
N ILE A 172 10.11 9.19 15.33
CA ILE A 172 9.46 10.47 15.66
C ILE A 172 10.45 11.65 15.75
N ASP A 173 11.65 11.39 16.23
CA ASP A 173 12.72 12.40 16.36
C ASP A 173 13.32 12.83 15.00
N ALA A 174 13.08 12.05 13.94
CA ALA A 174 13.52 12.34 12.58
C ALA A 174 12.40 12.92 11.70
N VAL A 175 11.20 13.10 12.27
CA VAL A 175 10.05 13.65 11.55
C VAL A 175 10.07 15.17 11.63
N GLU A 176 10.02 15.84 10.49
CA GLU A 176 9.97 17.29 10.40
C GLU A 176 8.75 17.90 11.11
N ASP A 177 8.90 18.97 11.85
CA ASP A 177 7.83 19.64 12.61
C ASP A 177 6.61 19.99 11.76
N ILE A 178 6.80 20.30 10.48
CA ILE A 178 5.71 20.63 9.56
C ILE A 178 4.74 19.47 9.38
N VAL A 179 5.16 18.23 9.55
CA VAL A 179 4.31 17.05 9.48
C VAL A 179 3.25 17.10 10.58
N PHE A 180 3.62 17.60 11.75
CA PHE A 180 2.71 17.75 12.91
C PHE A 180 1.86 19.02 12.86
N SER A 181 1.98 19.84 11.81
CA SER A 181 1.02 20.95 11.58
C SER A 181 -0.39 20.44 11.24
N GLN A 182 -0.52 19.17 10.88
CA GLN A 182 -1.79 18.46 10.67
C GLN A 182 -2.05 17.54 11.88
N PRO A 183 -3.32 17.37 12.29
CA PRO A 183 -3.63 16.37 13.31
C PRO A 183 -3.27 14.97 12.81
N MET A 184 -2.72 14.15 13.70
CA MET A 184 -2.46 12.74 13.42
C MET A 184 -3.80 11.99 13.30
N SER A 185 -3.89 11.12 12.31
CA SER A 185 -5.01 10.20 12.14
C SER A 185 -4.66 8.83 12.71
N SER A 186 -5.65 8.06 13.16
CA SER A 186 -5.44 6.65 13.45
C SER A 186 -5.47 5.80 12.17
N ALA A 187 -4.90 4.59 12.25
CA ALA A 187 -4.98 3.63 11.15
C ALA A 187 -6.44 3.26 10.81
N GLU A 188 -7.32 3.18 11.82
CA GLU A 188 -8.75 2.92 11.66
C GLU A 188 -9.44 4.04 10.87
N GLN A 189 -9.19 5.30 11.20
CA GLN A 189 -9.75 6.44 10.48
C GLN A 189 -9.37 6.44 9.00
N VAL A 190 -8.11 6.08 8.69
CA VAL A 190 -7.66 5.96 7.30
C VAL A 190 -8.31 4.77 6.59
N ALA A 191 -8.56 3.68 7.31
CA ALA A 191 -9.18 2.48 6.75
C ALA A 191 -10.71 2.62 6.54
N GLU A 192 -11.34 3.63 7.12
CA GLU A 192 -12.77 3.94 6.97
C GLU A 192 -13.04 4.98 5.87
N ALA A 193 -12.00 5.68 5.41
CA ALA A 193 -12.07 6.69 4.36
C ALA A 193 -12.09 6.09 2.96
#